data_8d2f080044c04d39f70ec4689d3dc893
#
_entry.id   8d2f080044c04d39f70ec4689d3dc893
#
_cell.length_a   1.000
_cell.length_b   1.000
_cell.length_c   1.000
_cell.angle_alpha   90.00
_cell.angle_beta   90.00
_cell.angle_gamma   90.00
#
_symmetry.space_group_name_H-M   'P 1'
#
loop_
_entity.id
_entity.type
_entity.pdbx_description
1 polymer ?
#
loop_
_entity_poly.entity_id
_entity_poly.type
_entity_poly.pdbx_seq_one_letter_code
_entity_poly.pdbx_strand_id
1 'polypeptide(L)'
;LRWGEQRLTVNLSPADLPKSGTGLDLALALAVLGARDALPAQALPELARTVYVGELGLDGSVHAVRGVLPSVHAAVAAGVRDVVVSAASASEARLVPGAQVTAVAHVGELVDRYGGRLPTATYPLVERALQEVTVGTDQEPEPTSHLDLADVVGQRGARHALEVAAAGGHHLLLVGPPGAGKTMLAQRMPTILPPLEPSDAVTVTAIHSLAGTFRAESGLLSTPPLRAPHHTATRAAVIGGGSGTPRPGDVSLAHCGVLFLDEAP
;
A
#
# COMPACT_ATOMS: atom_id res chain seq x y z
N LEU A 1 -31.32 -6.31 15.76
CA LEU A 1 -30.44 -7.07 16.66
C LEU A 1 -30.59 -6.51 18.09
N ARG A 2 -31.04 -7.32 19.04
CA ARG A 2 -31.03 -6.94 20.47
C ARG A 2 -29.64 -7.28 21.03
N TRP A 3 -28.80 -6.28 21.20
CA TRP A 3 -27.39 -6.45 21.65
C TRP A 3 -27.28 -6.69 23.18
N GLY A 4 -28.34 -6.54 23.94
CA GLY A 4 -28.30 -6.38 25.42
C GLY A 4 -28.08 -7.63 26.28
N GLU A 5 -28.13 -8.85 25.73
CA GLU A 5 -28.24 -10.04 26.63
C GLU A 5 -27.25 -11.19 26.31
N GLN A 6 -26.37 -11.03 25.34
CA GLN A 6 -25.46 -12.13 24.95
C GLN A 6 -24.01 -11.68 25.03
N ARG A 7 -23.19 -12.52 25.64
CA ARG A 7 -21.72 -12.34 25.61
C ARG A 7 -21.21 -12.77 24.25
N LEU A 8 -20.39 -11.92 23.63
CA LEU A 8 -19.68 -12.21 22.40
C LEU A 8 -18.19 -12.37 22.73
N THR A 9 -17.60 -13.47 22.30
CA THR A 9 -16.15 -13.68 22.38
C THR A 9 -15.59 -13.71 20.99
N VAL A 10 -14.62 -12.84 20.71
CA VAL A 10 -13.88 -12.82 19.43
C VAL A 10 -12.49 -13.33 19.69
N ASN A 11 -12.06 -14.34 18.92
CA ASN A 11 -10.71 -14.86 18.95
C ASN A 11 -10.00 -14.53 17.64
N LEU A 12 -8.84 -13.85 17.75
CA LEU A 12 -7.99 -13.51 16.61
C LEU A 12 -6.76 -14.41 16.61
N SER A 13 -6.73 -15.37 15.71
CA SER A 13 -5.60 -16.31 15.53
C SER A 13 -4.60 -15.78 14.48
N PRO A 14 -3.30 -16.10 14.60
CA PRO A 14 -2.61 -16.69 15.76
C PRO A 14 -2.42 -15.66 16.89
N ALA A 15 -2.34 -16.13 18.15
CA ALA A 15 -2.32 -15.23 19.33
C ALA A 15 -0.98 -14.49 19.51
N ASP A 16 0.10 -15.02 18.98
CA ASP A 16 1.47 -14.48 19.04
C ASP A 16 1.73 -13.29 18.12
N LEU A 17 0.85 -13.07 17.11
CA LEU A 17 0.96 -11.92 16.22
C LEU A 17 0.15 -10.73 16.74
N PRO A 18 0.78 -9.58 17.00
CA PRO A 18 0.05 -8.35 17.32
C PRO A 18 -0.91 -7.97 16.19
N LYS A 19 -2.19 -7.78 16.50
CA LYS A 19 -3.20 -7.27 15.58
C LYS A 19 -3.44 -5.82 15.94
N SER A 20 -2.87 -4.93 15.19
CA SER A 20 -3.03 -3.49 15.34
C SER A 20 -3.60 -2.88 14.07
N GLY A 21 -4.38 -1.81 14.24
CA GLY A 21 -5.03 -1.09 13.14
C GLY A 21 -6.45 -1.58 12.86
N THR A 22 -7.16 -0.81 12.06
CA THR A 22 -8.60 -0.92 11.77
C THR A 22 -8.91 -1.81 10.56
N GLY A 23 -7.88 -2.33 9.87
CA GLY A 23 -8.04 -3.10 8.63
C GLY A 23 -8.85 -4.40 8.77
N LEU A 24 -9.00 -4.92 9.99
CA LEU A 24 -9.76 -6.14 10.30
C LEU A 24 -11.22 -5.88 10.71
N ASP A 25 -11.63 -4.62 10.88
CA ASP A 25 -12.95 -4.28 11.42
C ASP A 25 -14.09 -4.87 10.57
N LEU A 26 -13.99 -4.76 9.25
CA LEU A 26 -14.97 -5.31 8.34
C LEU A 26 -15.08 -6.84 8.47
N ALA A 27 -13.96 -7.55 8.57
CA ALA A 27 -13.94 -9.00 8.77
C ALA A 27 -14.58 -9.40 10.12
N LEU A 28 -14.25 -8.67 11.18
CA LEU A 28 -14.81 -8.88 12.51
C LEU A 28 -16.31 -8.65 12.54
N ALA A 29 -16.80 -7.58 11.92
CA ALA A 29 -18.22 -7.28 11.83
C ALA A 29 -18.99 -8.40 11.12
N LEU A 30 -18.49 -8.90 9.99
CA LEU A 30 -19.12 -10.00 9.26
C LEU A 30 -19.09 -11.31 10.03
N ALA A 31 -17.99 -11.61 10.72
CA ALA A 31 -17.90 -12.78 11.59
C ALA A 31 -18.94 -12.73 12.73
N VAL A 32 -19.11 -11.55 13.34
CA VAL A 32 -20.13 -11.32 14.36
C VAL A 32 -21.54 -11.47 13.79
N LEU A 33 -21.81 -10.89 12.62
CA LEU A 33 -23.12 -11.01 11.96
C LEU A 33 -23.45 -12.46 11.60
N GLY A 34 -22.47 -13.22 11.12
CA GLY A 34 -22.62 -14.64 10.86
C GLY A 34 -22.88 -15.46 12.12
N ALA A 35 -22.15 -15.19 13.21
CA ALA A 35 -22.33 -15.88 14.49
C ALA A 35 -23.68 -15.54 15.19
N ARG A 36 -24.33 -14.46 14.76
CA ARG A 36 -25.62 -13.98 15.30
C ARG A 36 -26.82 -14.34 14.43
N ASP A 37 -26.65 -15.25 13.48
CA ASP A 37 -27.69 -15.66 12.53
C ASP A 37 -28.30 -14.48 11.73
N ALA A 38 -27.56 -13.35 11.66
CA ALA A 38 -27.95 -12.22 10.84
C ALA A 38 -27.70 -12.48 9.33
N LEU A 39 -26.85 -13.45 9.03
CA LEU A 39 -26.58 -13.97 7.71
C LEU A 39 -27.09 -15.43 7.60
N PRO A 40 -27.66 -15.85 6.47
CA PRO A 40 -28.12 -17.21 6.28
C PRO A 40 -26.95 -18.21 6.29
N ALA A 41 -27.17 -19.39 6.83
CA ALA A 41 -26.13 -20.44 6.95
C ALA A 41 -25.45 -20.78 5.63
N GLN A 42 -26.17 -20.67 4.51
CA GLN A 42 -25.65 -20.91 3.16
C GLN A 42 -24.54 -19.92 2.74
N ALA A 43 -24.50 -18.71 3.33
CA ALA A 43 -23.49 -17.71 3.04
C ALA A 43 -22.17 -17.94 3.79
N LEU A 44 -22.18 -18.69 4.89
CA LEU A 44 -20.99 -18.89 5.74
C LEU A 44 -19.78 -19.51 5.01
N PRO A 45 -19.93 -20.49 4.10
CA PRO A 45 -18.79 -21.02 3.34
C PRO A 45 -18.14 -20.01 2.41
N GLU A 46 -18.91 -19.12 1.76
CA GLU A 46 -18.38 -18.03 0.93
C GLU A 46 -17.69 -16.99 1.81
N LEU A 47 -18.34 -16.60 2.91
CA LEU A 47 -17.78 -15.67 3.88
C LEU A 47 -16.40 -16.14 4.38
N ALA A 48 -16.25 -17.43 4.68
CA ALA A 48 -15.01 -18.02 5.19
C ALA A 48 -13.89 -18.12 4.14
N ARG A 49 -14.20 -18.02 2.84
CA ARG A 49 -13.24 -18.08 1.73
C ARG A 49 -12.87 -16.71 1.16
N THR A 50 -13.45 -15.65 1.70
CA THR A 50 -13.26 -14.29 1.24
C THR A 50 -12.41 -13.53 2.25
N VAL A 51 -11.47 -12.73 1.76
CA VAL A 51 -10.68 -11.81 2.58
C VAL A 51 -11.37 -10.45 2.60
N TYR A 52 -11.52 -9.87 3.78
CA TYR A 52 -12.14 -8.57 3.99
C TYR A 52 -11.12 -7.60 4.57
N VAL A 53 -10.92 -6.47 3.90
CA VAL A 53 -9.97 -5.44 4.31
C VAL A 53 -10.65 -4.08 4.28
N GLY A 54 -10.86 -3.50 5.45
CA GLY A 54 -11.50 -2.18 5.57
C GLY A 54 -11.75 -1.79 7.02
N GLU A 55 -11.69 -0.51 7.29
CA GLU A 55 -12.11 0.08 8.55
C GLU A 55 -13.61 0.29 8.54
N LEU A 56 -14.27 0.02 9.66
CA LEU A 56 -15.72 0.14 9.78
C LEU A 56 -16.10 1.35 10.63
N GLY A 57 -16.81 2.31 10.03
CA GLY A 57 -17.43 3.42 10.72
C GLY A 57 -18.60 2.99 11.61
N LEU A 58 -18.92 3.79 12.62
CA LEU A 58 -20.05 3.53 13.52
C LEU A 58 -21.41 3.56 12.81
N ASP A 59 -21.48 4.23 11.69
CA ASP A 59 -22.64 4.30 10.80
C ASP A 59 -22.74 3.12 9.82
N GLY A 60 -21.72 2.23 9.81
CA GLY A 60 -21.60 1.09 8.90
C GLY A 60 -20.86 1.40 7.60
N SER A 61 -20.36 2.61 7.40
CA SER A 61 -19.51 2.97 6.27
C SER A 61 -18.19 2.19 6.30
N VAL A 62 -17.67 1.83 5.11
CA VAL A 62 -16.40 1.11 4.97
C VAL A 62 -15.35 2.07 4.42
N HIS A 63 -14.37 2.37 5.26
CA HIS A 63 -13.29 3.31 4.97
C HIS A 63 -12.03 2.61 4.44
N ALA A 64 -11.23 3.38 3.70
CA ALA A 64 -9.94 2.93 3.22
C ALA A 64 -8.95 2.71 4.36
N VAL A 65 -8.11 1.70 4.21
CA VAL A 65 -6.97 1.44 5.10
C VAL A 65 -5.67 1.44 4.31
N ARG A 66 -4.56 1.75 4.98
CA ARG A 66 -3.24 1.67 4.36
C ARG A 66 -2.81 0.23 4.16
N GLY A 67 -2.07 -0.05 3.09
CA GLY A 67 -1.53 -1.37 2.84
C GLY A 67 -2.57 -2.36 2.32
N VAL A 68 -3.56 -1.90 1.58
CA VAL A 68 -4.53 -2.78 0.90
C VAL A 68 -3.83 -3.67 -0.11
N LEU A 69 -2.94 -3.11 -0.95
CA LEU A 69 -2.22 -3.88 -1.96
C LEU A 69 -1.41 -5.04 -1.36
N PRO A 70 -0.55 -4.86 -0.34
CA PRO A 70 0.16 -5.98 0.28
C PRO A 70 -0.78 -6.99 0.95
N SER A 71 -1.91 -6.54 1.52
CA SER A 71 -2.90 -7.44 2.12
C SER A 71 -3.57 -8.33 1.07
N VAL A 72 -3.97 -7.74 -0.07
CA VAL A 72 -4.56 -8.46 -1.20
C VAL A 72 -3.54 -9.38 -1.86
N HIS A 73 -2.30 -8.91 -2.03
CA HIS A 73 -1.21 -9.74 -2.56
C HIS A 73 -0.95 -10.98 -1.69
N ALA A 74 -0.89 -10.79 -0.37
CA ALA A 74 -0.74 -11.90 0.58
C ALA A 74 -1.93 -12.87 0.52
N ALA A 75 -3.15 -12.40 0.37
CA ALA A 75 -4.34 -13.22 0.22
C ALA A 75 -4.24 -14.10 -1.04
N VAL A 76 -3.90 -13.51 -2.18
CA VAL A 76 -3.74 -14.24 -3.46
C VAL A 76 -2.60 -15.25 -3.37
N ALA A 77 -1.47 -14.89 -2.75
CA ALA A 77 -0.35 -15.81 -2.52
C ALA A 77 -0.74 -16.99 -1.62
N ALA A 78 -1.66 -16.78 -0.68
CA ALA A 78 -2.25 -17.84 0.16
C ALA A 78 -3.37 -18.65 -0.55
N GLY A 79 -3.66 -18.36 -1.82
CA GLY A 79 -4.67 -19.06 -2.60
C GLY A 79 -6.09 -18.49 -2.46
N VAL A 80 -6.30 -17.40 -1.74
CA VAL A 80 -7.59 -16.73 -1.60
C VAL A 80 -7.68 -15.58 -2.60
N ARG A 81 -8.56 -15.72 -3.60
CA ARG A 81 -8.70 -14.74 -4.69
C ARG A 81 -9.82 -13.74 -4.45
N ASP A 82 -10.86 -14.16 -3.73
CA ASP A 82 -12.02 -13.33 -3.45
C ASP A 82 -11.69 -12.35 -2.32
N VAL A 83 -11.70 -11.05 -2.65
CA VAL A 83 -11.32 -10.00 -1.73
C VAL A 83 -12.36 -8.89 -1.74
N VAL A 84 -12.80 -8.49 -0.56
CA VAL A 84 -13.70 -7.36 -0.35
C VAL A 84 -12.89 -6.23 0.27
N VAL A 85 -12.96 -5.06 -0.35
CA VAL A 85 -12.26 -3.85 0.12
C VAL A 85 -13.21 -2.66 0.10
N SER A 86 -12.82 -1.56 0.76
CA SER A 86 -13.56 -0.31 0.64
C SER A 86 -13.60 0.15 -0.84
N ALA A 87 -14.66 0.86 -1.22
CA ALA A 87 -14.79 1.42 -2.56
C ALA A 87 -13.60 2.33 -2.93
N ALA A 88 -13.08 3.08 -1.95
CA ALA A 88 -11.93 3.96 -2.11
C ALA A 88 -10.60 3.21 -2.35
N SER A 89 -10.49 1.96 -1.89
CA SER A 89 -9.27 1.14 -2.07
C SER A 89 -9.36 0.18 -3.27
N ALA A 90 -10.48 0.17 -3.98
CA ALA A 90 -10.73 -0.84 -5.01
C ALA A 90 -9.77 -0.74 -6.20
N SER A 91 -9.40 0.48 -6.61
CA SER A 91 -8.42 0.71 -7.69
C SER A 91 -7.06 0.12 -7.35
N GLU A 92 -6.58 0.34 -6.12
CA GLU A 92 -5.34 -0.21 -5.61
C GLU A 92 -5.37 -1.75 -5.52
N ALA A 93 -6.45 -2.31 -4.97
CA ALA A 93 -6.62 -3.75 -4.82
C ALA A 93 -6.62 -4.50 -6.17
N ARG A 94 -7.19 -3.88 -7.22
CA ARG A 94 -7.27 -4.45 -8.59
C ARG A 94 -5.92 -4.51 -9.30
N LEU A 95 -4.90 -3.83 -8.80
CA LEU A 95 -3.54 -3.93 -9.34
C LEU A 95 -2.87 -5.27 -9.04
N VAL A 96 -3.40 -6.04 -8.08
CA VAL A 96 -2.86 -7.36 -7.73
C VAL A 96 -3.35 -8.40 -8.74
N PRO A 97 -2.44 -9.04 -9.51
CA PRO A 97 -2.82 -10.05 -10.48
C PRO A 97 -3.52 -11.25 -9.81
N GLY A 98 -4.65 -11.66 -10.36
CA GLY A 98 -5.42 -12.82 -9.87
C GLY A 98 -6.39 -12.52 -8.73
N ALA A 99 -6.44 -11.31 -8.19
CA ALA A 99 -7.45 -10.90 -7.22
C ALA A 99 -8.82 -10.67 -7.89
N GLN A 100 -9.88 -11.14 -7.25
CA GLN A 100 -11.28 -10.86 -7.59
C GLN A 100 -11.83 -9.86 -6.58
N VAL A 101 -11.80 -8.58 -6.95
CA VAL A 101 -12.05 -7.48 -6.02
C VAL A 101 -13.52 -7.06 -6.06
N THR A 102 -14.18 -7.18 -4.92
CA THR A 102 -15.49 -6.57 -4.65
C THR A 102 -15.29 -5.28 -3.85
N ALA A 103 -15.77 -4.17 -4.39
CA ALA A 103 -15.74 -2.86 -3.75
C ALA A 103 -17.04 -2.62 -2.99
N VAL A 104 -16.95 -2.14 -1.75
CA VAL A 104 -18.12 -1.81 -0.93
C VAL A 104 -17.92 -0.46 -0.23
N ALA A 105 -18.97 0.32 -0.13
CA ALA A 105 -18.99 1.58 0.62
C ALA A 105 -19.63 1.43 2.00
N HIS A 106 -20.47 0.41 2.18
CA HIS A 106 -21.20 0.19 3.43
C HIS A 106 -21.36 -1.31 3.72
N VAL A 107 -21.24 -1.71 4.97
CA VAL A 107 -21.37 -3.11 5.40
C VAL A 107 -22.73 -3.72 5.03
N GLY A 108 -23.76 -2.90 4.93
CA GLY A 108 -25.09 -3.32 4.49
C GLY A 108 -25.14 -3.94 3.12
N GLU A 109 -24.30 -3.49 2.17
CA GLU A 109 -24.19 -4.08 0.83
C GLU A 109 -23.75 -5.54 0.91
N LEU A 110 -22.89 -5.89 1.87
CA LEU A 110 -22.45 -7.27 2.08
C LEU A 110 -23.53 -8.09 2.75
N VAL A 111 -24.28 -7.51 3.70
CA VAL A 111 -25.41 -8.18 4.33
C VAL A 111 -26.47 -8.54 3.28
N ASP A 112 -26.81 -7.60 2.40
CA ASP A 112 -27.77 -7.81 1.31
C ASP A 112 -27.23 -8.86 0.31
N ARG A 113 -25.96 -8.74 -0.08
CA ARG A 113 -25.28 -9.72 -0.97
C ARG A 113 -25.36 -11.14 -0.42
N TYR A 114 -25.16 -11.31 0.88
CA TYR A 114 -25.20 -12.61 1.55
C TYR A 114 -26.62 -13.06 1.92
N GLY A 115 -27.65 -12.30 1.52
CA GLY A 115 -29.05 -12.64 1.77
C GLY A 115 -29.48 -12.43 3.22
N GLY A 116 -28.73 -11.66 3.98
CA GLY A 116 -29.10 -11.25 5.32
C GLY A 116 -30.20 -10.18 5.32
N ARG A 117 -30.69 -9.84 6.51
CA ARG A 117 -31.67 -8.77 6.69
C ARG A 117 -31.17 -7.79 7.73
N LEU A 118 -30.97 -6.55 7.33
CA LEU A 118 -30.81 -5.44 8.27
C LEU A 118 -32.17 -4.78 8.50
N PRO A 119 -32.44 -4.26 9.72
CA PRO A 119 -33.57 -3.36 9.92
C PRO A 119 -33.47 -2.23 8.90
N THR A 120 -34.60 -1.86 8.31
CA THR A 120 -34.71 -0.88 7.22
C THR A 120 -34.09 0.48 7.60
N ALA A 121 -32.80 0.58 7.52
CA ALA A 121 -32.07 1.83 7.55
C ALA A 121 -31.66 2.11 6.10
N THR A 122 -32.19 3.18 5.54
CA THR A 122 -31.73 3.69 4.24
C THR A 122 -30.27 4.06 4.41
N TYR A 123 -29.37 3.29 3.82
CA TYR A 123 -27.94 3.61 3.82
C TYR A 123 -27.78 4.98 3.15
N PRO A 124 -27.07 5.93 3.75
CA PRO A 124 -26.74 7.16 3.06
C PRO A 124 -25.89 6.79 1.85
N LEU A 125 -26.41 7.12 0.69
CA LEU A 125 -25.90 6.71 -0.62
C LEU A 125 -24.40 7.02 -0.80
N VAL A 126 -23.76 6.15 -1.54
CA VAL A 126 -22.41 6.04 -2.05
C VAL A 126 -21.73 7.36 -2.50
N GLU A 127 -22.46 8.41 -2.73
CA GLU A 127 -21.92 9.71 -3.20
C GLU A 127 -20.96 10.39 -2.20
N ARG A 128 -21.13 10.15 -0.90
CA ARG A 128 -20.29 10.79 0.12
C ARG A 128 -18.93 10.08 0.30
N ALA A 129 -18.89 8.77 0.10
CA ALA A 129 -17.66 7.96 0.25
C ALA A 129 -16.65 8.22 -0.87
N LEU A 130 -17.09 8.69 -2.04
CA LEU A 130 -16.21 9.05 -3.16
C LEU A 130 -15.58 10.45 -2.99
N GLN A 131 -16.15 11.31 -2.14
CA GLN A 131 -15.66 12.67 -1.91
C GLN A 131 -14.61 12.79 -0.79
N GLU A 132 -14.51 11.82 0.11
CA GLU A 132 -13.57 11.87 1.25
C GLU A 132 -12.17 11.31 0.95
N VAL A 133 -11.86 10.91 -0.29
CA VAL A 133 -10.55 10.35 -0.68
C VAL A 133 -9.48 11.42 -0.95
N THR A 134 -9.71 12.66 -0.58
CA THR A 134 -8.63 13.63 -0.46
C THR A 134 -8.06 13.63 0.97
N VAL A 135 -7.51 12.51 1.40
CA VAL A 135 -6.58 12.54 2.53
C VAL A 135 -5.31 13.24 2.06
N GLY A 136 -5.12 14.43 2.59
CA GLY A 136 -4.02 15.30 2.25
C GLY A 136 -2.67 14.58 2.27
N THR A 137 -2.08 14.50 1.11
CA THR A 137 -0.66 14.33 0.95
C THR A 137 -0.13 15.68 0.52
N ASP A 138 0.28 16.49 1.49
CA ASP A 138 1.01 17.76 1.28
C ASP A 138 2.43 17.54 0.75
N GLN A 139 2.62 16.52 -0.06
CA GLN A 139 3.85 16.37 -0.84
C GLN A 139 3.43 15.93 -2.24
N GLU A 140 3.34 16.90 -3.14
CA GLU A 140 3.45 16.59 -4.56
C GLU A 140 4.76 15.81 -4.76
N PRO A 141 4.71 14.60 -5.36
CA PRO A 141 5.95 14.01 -5.84
C PRO A 141 6.48 15.00 -6.89
N GLU A 142 7.64 15.59 -6.64
CA GLU A 142 8.36 16.33 -7.67
C GLU A 142 8.37 15.47 -8.94
N PRO A 143 7.94 15.99 -10.09
CA PRO A 143 7.96 15.25 -11.33
C PRO A 143 9.42 14.99 -11.71
N THR A 144 9.97 13.85 -11.29
CA THR A 144 11.26 13.34 -11.77
C THR A 144 11.20 12.93 -13.24
N SER A 145 10.05 13.13 -13.89
CA SER A 145 9.71 12.62 -15.21
C SER A 145 10.45 13.26 -16.39
N HIS A 146 11.37 14.20 -16.13
CA HIS A 146 12.10 14.88 -17.23
C HIS A 146 13.63 14.81 -17.11
N LEU A 147 14.15 14.15 -16.08
CA LEU A 147 15.59 14.02 -15.93
C LEU A 147 16.07 12.79 -16.74
N ASP A 148 17.05 12.99 -17.62
CA ASP A 148 17.69 11.92 -18.37
C ASP A 148 19.22 12.04 -18.23
N LEU A 149 19.92 10.92 -18.20
CA LEU A 149 21.38 10.92 -18.19
C LEU A 149 21.94 11.54 -19.50
N ALA A 150 21.17 11.49 -20.59
CA ALA A 150 21.50 12.14 -21.85
C ALA A 150 21.64 13.67 -21.74
N ASP A 151 20.92 14.30 -20.79
CA ASP A 151 20.97 15.76 -20.55
C ASP A 151 22.29 16.22 -19.93
N VAL A 152 23.10 15.30 -19.42
CA VAL A 152 24.36 15.64 -18.77
C VAL A 152 25.42 15.92 -19.79
N VAL A 153 25.78 17.20 -19.92
CA VAL A 153 26.84 17.64 -20.81
C VAL A 153 28.20 17.43 -20.15
N GLY A 154 29.13 16.81 -20.89
CA GLY A 154 30.45 16.54 -20.36
C GLY A 154 30.50 15.32 -19.43
N GLN A 155 31.35 15.36 -18.43
CA GLN A 155 31.53 14.33 -17.39
C GLN A 155 31.60 12.87 -17.88
N ARG A 156 32.26 12.62 -19.01
CA ARG A 156 32.25 11.34 -19.69
C ARG A 156 32.64 10.16 -18.79
N GLY A 157 33.66 10.33 -17.94
CA GLY A 157 34.07 9.28 -17.00
C GLY A 157 33.02 8.94 -15.96
N ALA A 158 32.38 9.93 -15.39
CA ALA A 158 31.31 9.72 -14.39
C ALA A 158 30.04 9.12 -15.02
N ARG A 159 29.66 9.56 -16.21
CA ARG A 159 28.53 8.98 -16.96
C ARG A 159 28.80 7.51 -17.28
N HIS A 160 29.97 7.19 -17.81
CA HIS A 160 30.34 5.80 -18.09
C HIS A 160 30.34 4.94 -16.80
N ALA A 161 30.83 5.47 -15.69
CA ALA A 161 30.79 4.76 -14.42
C ALA A 161 29.34 4.49 -13.94
N LEU A 162 28.41 5.45 -14.16
CA LEU A 162 26.98 5.21 -13.88
C LEU A 162 26.40 4.11 -14.78
N GLU A 163 26.71 4.13 -16.07
CA GLU A 163 26.25 3.11 -17.03
C GLU A 163 26.74 1.71 -16.63
N VAL A 164 28.00 1.59 -16.25
CA VAL A 164 28.59 0.31 -15.80
C VAL A 164 27.93 -0.13 -14.47
N ALA A 165 27.74 0.81 -13.52
CA ALA A 165 27.10 0.51 -12.25
C ALA A 165 25.64 0.08 -12.44
N ALA A 166 24.89 0.75 -13.32
CA ALA A 166 23.51 0.40 -13.64
C ALA A 166 23.40 -0.99 -14.28
N ALA A 167 24.26 -1.27 -15.29
CA ALA A 167 24.26 -2.54 -15.99
C ALA A 167 24.67 -3.72 -15.11
N GLY A 168 25.53 -3.49 -14.12
CA GLY A 168 26.03 -4.54 -13.23
C GLY A 168 25.34 -4.60 -11.86
N GLY A 169 24.39 -3.71 -11.57
CA GLY A 169 23.79 -3.61 -10.24
C GLY A 169 24.79 -3.24 -9.15
N HIS A 170 25.81 -2.42 -9.48
CA HIS A 170 26.90 -2.11 -8.57
C HIS A 170 26.62 -0.86 -7.72
N HIS A 171 27.14 -0.87 -6.50
CA HIS A 171 27.24 0.34 -5.69
C HIS A 171 28.26 1.31 -6.30
N LEU A 172 27.97 2.61 -6.21
CA LEU A 172 28.82 3.65 -6.74
C LEU A 172 29.14 4.70 -5.67
N LEU A 173 30.42 5.06 -5.57
CA LEU A 173 30.87 6.17 -4.72
C LEU A 173 31.28 7.35 -5.60
N LEU A 174 30.60 8.49 -5.42
CA LEU A 174 30.89 9.73 -6.10
C LEU A 174 31.72 10.65 -5.19
N VAL A 175 32.97 10.91 -5.54
CA VAL A 175 33.88 11.78 -4.80
C VAL A 175 34.21 13.01 -5.64
N GLY A 176 34.13 14.20 -5.01
CA GLY A 176 34.42 15.46 -5.68
C GLY A 176 34.02 16.67 -4.86
N PRO A 177 34.50 17.88 -5.23
CA PRO A 177 34.16 19.10 -4.53
C PRO A 177 32.67 19.43 -4.60
N PRO A 178 32.17 20.34 -3.77
CA PRO A 178 30.83 20.90 -3.92
C PRO A 178 30.62 21.46 -5.34
N GLY A 179 29.43 21.28 -5.91
CA GLY A 179 29.13 21.72 -7.28
C GLY A 179 29.67 20.82 -8.39
N ALA A 180 30.35 19.70 -8.10
CA ALA A 180 30.84 18.77 -9.12
C ALA A 180 29.73 17.95 -9.80
N GLY A 181 28.45 18.13 -9.46
CA GLY A 181 27.31 17.45 -10.09
C GLY A 181 27.03 16.05 -9.56
N LYS A 182 27.52 15.68 -8.37
CA LYS A 182 27.28 14.37 -7.77
C LYS A 182 25.78 14.05 -7.64
N THR A 183 25.03 14.95 -7.01
CA THR A 183 23.58 14.81 -6.82
C THR A 183 22.84 14.78 -8.16
N MET A 184 23.24 15.63 -9.12
CA MET A 184 22.68 15.66 -10.47
C MET A 184 22.83 14.29 -11.18
N LEU A 185 24.00 13.65 -11.06
CA LEU A 185 24.27 12.32 -11.62
C LEU A 185 23.45 11.24 -10.91
N ALA A 186 23.40 11.27 -9.57
CA ALA A 186 22.65 10.30 -8.77
C ALA A 186 21.14 10.33 -9.09
N GLN A 187 20.56 11.50 -9.27
CA GLN A 187 19.15 11.68 -9.64
C GLN A 187 18.80 11.08 -11.01
N ARG A 188 19.79 10.92 -11.89
CA ARG A 188 19.60 10.34 -13.22
C ARG A 188 19.86 8.83 -13.29
N MET A 189 20.36 8.23 -12.21
CA MET A 189 20.59 6.79 -12.13
C MET A 189 19.36 5.95 -12.49
N PRO A 190 18.15 6.26 -11.97
CA PRO A 190 16.94 5.48 -12.30
C PRO A 190 16.60 5.47 -13.79
N THR A 191 16.98 6.51 -14.54
CA THR A 191 16.63 6.62 -15.97
C THR A 191 17.39 5.65 -16.87
N ILE A 192 18.47 5.05 -16.36
CA ILE A 192 19.30 4.07 -17.06
C ILE A 192 19.18 2.67 -16.47
N LEU A 193 18.41 2.51 -15.39
CA LEU A 193 18.10 1.18 -14.86
C LEU A 193 17.00 0.51 -15.68
N PRO A 194 17.00 -0.82 -15.81
CA PRO A 194 15.91 -1.54 -16.45
C PRO A 194 14.60 -1.34 -15.66
N PRO A 195 13.44 -1.40 -16.33
CA PRO A 195 12.16 -1.43 -15.63
C PRO A 195 12.12 -2.57 -14.63
N LEU A 196 11.31 -2.39 -13.57
CA LEU A 196 11.10 -3.44 -12.59
C LEU A 196 10.41 -4.65 -13.22
N GLU A 197 10.87 -5.85 -12.86
CA GLU A 197 10.17 -7.08 -13.19
C GLU A 197 8.77 -7.08 -12.53
N PRO A 198 7.76 -7.76 -13.10
CA PRO A 198 6.39 -7.73 -12.59
C PRO A 198 6.26 -8.08 -11.09
N SER A 199 7.05 -9.06 -10.61
CA SER A 199 7.08 -9.44 -9.19
C SER A 199 7.63 -8.34 -8.30
N ASP A 200 8.69 -7.67 -8.76
CA ASP A 200 9.33 -6.58 -8.04
C ASP A 200 8.45 -5.33 -8.04
N ALA A 201 7.79 -5.04 -9.17
CA ALA A 201 6.82 -3.95 -9.29
C ALA A 201 5.70 -4.07 -8.25
N VAL A 202 5.16 -5.27 -8.04
CA VAL A 202 4.15 -5.52 -6.99
C VAL A 202 4.74 -5.29 -5.60
N THR A 203 5.94 -5.80 -5.33
CA THR A 203 6.61 -5.66 -4.03
C THR A 203 6.93 -4.20 -3.72
N VAL A 204 7.52 -3.48 -4.67
CA VAL A 204 7.84 -2.05 -4.53
C VAL A 204 6.57 -1.25 -4.31
N THR A 205 5.53 -1.48 -5.11
CA THR A 205 4.25 -0.79 -4.96
C THR A 205 3.61 -1.09 -3.60
N ALA A 206 3.71 -2.32 -3.10
CA ALA A 206 3.22 -2.69 -1.77
C ALA A 206 3.93 -1.93 -0.63
N ILE A 207 5.25 -1.75 -0.74
CA ILE A 207 6.03 -0.97 0.24
C ILE A 207 5.58 0.50 0.22
N HIS A 208 5.39 1.08 -0.96
CA HIS A 208 4.92 2.46 -1.12
C HIS A 208 3.47 2.65 -0.66
N SER A 209 2.60 1.65 -0.85
CA SER A 209 1.24 1.62 -0.31
C SER A 209 1.23 1.66 1.22
N LEU A 210 2.05 0.82 1.88
CA LEU A 210 2.21 0.83 3.34
C LEU A 210 2.70 2.17 3.87
N ALA A 211 3.62 2.81 3.15
CA ALA A 211 4.12 4.13 3.51
C ALA A 211 3.08 5.25 3.31
N GLY A 212 2.04 5.01 2.50
CA GLY A 212 1.03 5.99 2.13
C GLY A 212 1.52 6.99 1.06
N THR A 213 2.55 6.64 0.31
CA THR A 213 3.12 7.47 -0.78
C THR A 213 2.68 7.00 -2.18
N PHE A 214 1.88 5.94 -2.24
CA PHE A 214 1.39 5.36 -3.48
C PHE A 214 0.04 5.97 -3.90
N ARG A 215 -0.15 6.16 -5.21
CA ARG A 215 -1.42 6.57 -5.84
C ARG A 215 -1.84 5.49 -6.82
N ALA A 216 -3.04 4.96 -6.65
CA ALA A 216 -3.55 3.84 -7.46
C ALA A 216 -3.72 4.19 -8.94
N GLU A 217 -3.95 5.47 -9.26
CA GLU A 217 -4.10 5.99 -10.63
C GLU A 217 -2.82 5.82 -11.46
N SER A 218 -1.66 5.76 -10.79
CA SER A 218 -0.36 5.56 -11.46
C SER A 218 -0.11 4.12 -11.91
N GLY A 219 -0.98 3.17 -11.54
CA GLY A 219 -0.72 1.75 -11.76
C GLY A 219 0.42 1.21 -10.91
N LEU A 220 0.89 0.00 -11.18
CA LEU A 220 2.08 -0.54 -10.50
C LEU A 220 3.32 0.29 -10.85
N LEU A 221 4.16 0.53 -9.85
CA LEU A 221 5.45 1.19 -10.06
C LEU A 221 6.34 0.30 -10.94
N SER A 222 6.60 0.74 -12.15
CA SER A 222 7.45 0.02 -13.12
C SER A 222 8.88 0.56 -13.18
N THR A 223 9.07 1.78 -12.69
CA THR A 223 10.39 2.43 -12.66
C THR A 223 11.05 2.24 -11.31
N PRO A 224 12.35 1.87 -11.25
CA PRO A 224 13.09 1.80 -9.99
C PRO A 224 13.02 3.10 -9.20
N PRO A 225 12.62 3.07 -7.92
CA PRO A 225 12.47 4.28 -7.12
C PRO A 225 13.84 4.89 -6.77
N LEU A 226 13.88 6.22 -6.68
CA LEU A 226 15.00 6.96 -6.09
C LEU A 226 14.59 7.51 -4.73
N ARG A 227 15.41 7.25 -3.73
CA ARG A 227 15.30 7.87 -2.41
C ARG A 227 16.61 8.58 -2.07
N ALA A 228 16.47 9.84 -1.67
CA ALA A 228 17.59 10.68 -1.31
C ALA A 228 17.30 11.35 0.04
N PRO A 229 17.45 10.62 1.17
CA PRO A 229 17.21 11.21 2.48
C PRO A 229 18.15 12.38 2.72
N HIS A 230 17.61 13.44 3.30
CA HIS A 230 18.43 14.59 3.71
C HIS A 230 19.42 14.15 4.80
N HIS A 231 20.62 14.71 4.84
CA HIS A 231 21.65 14.37 5.84
C HIS A 231 21.19 14.57 7.30
N THR A 232 20.15 15.40 7.54
CA THR A 232 19.53 15.58 8.87
C THR A 232 18.37 14.59 9.13
N ALA A 233 18.08 13.68 8.21
CA ALA A 233 17.00 12.72 8.39
C ALA A 233 17.23 11.87 9.64
N THR A 234 16.18 11.63 10.40
CA THR A 234 16.28 10.79 11.59
C THR A 234 16.54 9.33 11.20
N ARG A 235 17.17 8.57 12.09
CA ARG A 235 17.37 7.13 11.88
C ARG A 235 16.06 6.40 11.55
N ALA A 236 14.95 6.79 12.19
CA ALA A 236 13.64 6.21 11.93
C ALA A 236 13.10 6.56 10.53
N ALA A 237 13.39 7.74 10.01
CA ALA A 237 13.02 8.12 8.63
C ALA A 237 13.81 7.30 7.60
N VAL A 238 15.09 7.05 7.85
CA VAL A 238 15.96 6.31 6.91
C VAL A 238 15.71 4.81 6.98
N ILE A 239 15.73 4.21 8.17
CA ILE A 239 15.64 2.75 8.33
C ILE A 239 14.18 2.28 8.42
N GLY A 240 13.30 3.14 8.89
CA GLY A 240 11.93 2.80 9.22
C GLY A 240 11.75 2.52 10.72
N GLY A 241 10.51 2.30 11.13
CA GLY A 241 10.11 2.10 12.52
C GLY A 241 9.12 3.16 13.00
N GLY A 242 9.07 3.39 14.30
CA GLY A 242 8.16 4.33 14.95
C GLY A 242 7.58 3.76 16.24
N SER A 243 7.02 4.61 17.10
CA SER A 243 6.27 4.21 18.29
C SER A 243 4.84 3.85 17.86
N GLY A 244 4.48 2.58 17.83
CA GLY A 244 3.17 2.09 17.37
C GLY A 244 3.31 1.20 16.13
N THR A 245 2.56 1.48 15.07
CA THR A 245 2.67 0.73 13.81
C THR A 245 3.94 1.15 13.06
N PRO A 246 4.92 0.25 12.85
CA PRO A 246 6.14 0.56 12.12
C PRO A 246 5.83 1.02 10.69
N ARG A 247 6.57 2.03 10.22
CA ARG A 247 6.47 2.51 8.83
C ARG A 247 7.74 2.22 8.06
N PRO A 248 7.66 1.92 6.76
CA PRO A 248 8.83 1.82 5.90
C PRO A 248 9.62 3.14 5.90
N GLY A 249 10.94 3.05 6.02
CA GLY A 249 11.85 4.18 5.84
C GLY A 249 12.40 4.24 4.41
N ASP A 250 13.29 5.21 4.14
CA ASP A 250 13.86 5.44 2.81
C ASP A 250 14.61 4.21 2.27
N VAL A 251 15.25 3.42 3.13
CA VAL A 251 15.90 2.16 2.73
C VAL A 251 14.88 1.18 2.14
N SER A 252 13.72 1.03 2.78
CA SER A 252 12.65 0.17 2.27
C SER A 252 12.00 0.75 1.01
N LEU A 253 11.79 2.07 0.98
CA LEU A 253 11.22 2.77 -0.16
C LEU A 253 12.14 2.80 -1.39
N ALA A 254 13.44 2.57 -1.22
CA ALA A 254 14.42 2.41 -2.30
C ALA A 254 14.55 0.96 -2.79
N HIS A 255 13.68 0.05 -2.35
CA HIS A 255 13.75 -1.36 -2.74
C HIS A 255 13.73 -1.53 -4.26
N CYS A 256 14.62 -2.36 -4.80
CA CYS A 256 14.85 -2.55 -6.25
C CYS A 256 15.18 -1.26 -7.01
N GLY A 257 15.63 -0.22 -6.31
CA GLY A 257 15.94 1.10 -6.87
C GLY A 257 17.25 1.66 -6.35
N VAL A 258 17.29 2.97 -6.17
CA VAL A 258 18.49 3.72 -5.79
C VAL A 258 18.27 4.41 -4.44
N LEU A 259 19.13 4.11 -3.48
CA LEU A 259 19.28 4.92 -2.26
C LEU A 259 20.52 5.80 -2.41
N PHE A 260 20.31 7.10 -2.57
CA PHE A 260 21.38 8.08 -2.65
C PHE A 260 21.62 8.69 -1.26
N LEU A 261 22.80 8.46 -0.71
CA LEU A 261 23.25 9.04 0.55
C LEU A 261 24.22 10.17 0.24
N ASP A 262 23.75 11.42 0.35
CA ASP A 262 24.62 12.60 0.20
C ASP A 262 25.34 12.85 1.52
N GLU A 263 26.59 13.31 1.42
CA GLU A 263 27.45 13.60 2.59
C GLU A 263 27.57 12.41 3.57
N ALA A 264 27.62 11.17 3.03
CA ALA A 264 27.84 10.01 3.87
C ALA A 264 29.21 10.10 4.58
N PRO A 265 29.28 9.84 5.92
CA PRO A 265 30.49 9.96 6.70
C PRO A 265 31.55 8.93 6.31
#